data_8ada573ee87d617c5182c67b7d49e32b
#
_entry.id   8ada573ee87d617c5182c67b7d49e32b
#
_cell.length_a   1.000
_cell.length_b   1.000
_cell.length_c   1.000
_cell.angle_alpha   90.00
_cell.angle_beta   90.00
_cell.angle_gamma   90.00
#
_symmetry.space_group_name_H-M   'P 1'
#
loop_
_entity.id
_entity.type
_entity.pdbx_description
1 polymer ?
#
loop_
_entity_poly.entity_id
_entity_poly.type
_entity_poly.pdbx_seq_one_letter_code
_entity_poly.pdbx_strand_id
1 'polypeptide(L)'
;MDFTLKLKKSKAYNPSTKEHGYRTTVKANGRFGVDALVEAASKNTTMHKAEVRMALELAIDAIADALKSGNTVKLPGVGTIGFSCNGAWTKTAEEQTAHDRKIGVAFYPSKDVLVAVAQVKTMWEGEELHVNETPKT
;
A
#
# COMPACT_ATOMS: atom_id res chain seq x y z
N MET A 1 -5.07 21.83 9.04
CA MET A 1 -5.39 20.50 8.49
C MET A 1 -4.89 19.45 9.45
N ASP A 2 -5.77 18.57 9.82
CA ASP A 2 -5.40 17.47 10.69
C ASP A 2 -4.92 16.29 9.85
N PHE A 3 -3.63 16.00 9.90
CA PHE A 3 -3.02 14.89 9.19
C PHE A 3 -2.96 13.61 10.02
N THR A 4 -3.80 13.53 11.03
CA THR A 4 -3.81 12.40 11.94
C THR A 4 -4.55 11.21 11.33
N LEU A 5 -3.93 10.06 11.35
CA LEU A 5 -4.52 8.81 10.88
C LEU A 5 -5.38 8.20 11.97
N LYS A 6 -6.60 7.83 11.64
CA LYS A 6 -7.54 7.26 12.61
C LYS A 6 -7.39 5.75 12.70
N LEU A 7 -7.33 5.26 13.93
CA LEU A 7 -7.34 3.85 14.24
C LEU A 7 -8.72 3.44 14.75
N LYS A 8 -9.21 2.31 14.34
CA LYS A 8 -10.47 1.78 14.84
C LYS A 8 -10.33 0.32 15.26
N LYS A 9 -11.15 -0.07 16.22
CA LYS A 9 -11.24 -1.44 16.68
C LYS A 9 -12.30 -2.16 15.86
N SER A 10 -11.90 -3.19 15.13
CA SER A 10 -12.79 -3.96 14.29
C SER A 10 -12.92 -5.38 14.81
N LYS A 11 -14.12 -5.93 14.73
CA LYS A 11 -14.35 -7.33 15.10
C LYS A 11 -13.56 -8.25 14.17
N ALA A 12 -12.90 -9.24 14.74
CA ALA A 12 -12.10 -10.20 14.01
C ALA A 12 -12.23 -11.57 14.63
N TYR A 13 -12.16 -12.58 13.77
CA TYR A 13 -12.14 -13.98 14.19
C TYR A 13 -10.71 -14.50 14.14
N ASN A 14 -10.28 -15.14 15.21
CA ASN A 14 -8.96 -15.76 15.27
C ASN A 14 -9.10 -17.27 15.01
N PRO A 15 -8.69 -17.76 13.85
CA PRO A 15 -8.82 -19.18 13.54
C PRO A 15 -7.92 -20.07 14.38
N SER A 16 -6.84 -19.56 14.94
CA SER A 16 -5.93 -20.33 15.78
C SER A 16 -6.52 -20.62 17.14
N THR A 17 -7.20 -19.64 17.75
CA THR A 17 -7.84 -19.79 19.06
C THR A 17 -9.33 -20.10 18.95
N LYS A 18 -9.92 -19.99 17.76
CA LYS A 18 -11.35 -20.13 17.47
C LYS A 18 -12.22 -19.17 18.28
N GLU A 19 -11.70 -18.01 18.56
CA GLU A 19 -12.38 -16.97 19.33
C GLU A 19 -12.68 -15.75 18.49
N HIS A 20 -13.78 -15.06 18.82
CA HIS A 20 -14.08 -13.74 18.29
C HIS A 20 -13.47 -12.68 19.20
N GLY A 21 -12.86 -11.70 18.61
CA GLY A 21 -12.23 -10.60 19.34
C GLY A 21 -12.17 -9.35 18.48
N TYR A 22 -11.16 -8.55 18.70
CA TYR A 22 -10.99 -7.27 18.01
C TYR A 22 -9.58 -7.17 17.45
N ARG A 23 -9.48 -6.43 16.36
CA ARG A 23 -8.20 -6.11 15.74
C ARG A 23 -8.18 -4.61 15.44
N THR A 24 -7.04 -4.00 15.64
CA THR A 24 -6.85 -2.61 15.24
C THR A 24 -6.74 -2.52 13.73
N THR A 25 -7.54 -1.66 13.13
CA THR A 25 -7.49 -1.37 11.71
C THR A 25 -7.30 0.12 11.51
N VAL A 26 -6.82 0.48 10.34
CA VAL A 26 -6.55 1.85 9.98
C VAL A 26 -7.67 2.38 9.09
N LYS A 27 -8.13 3.59 9.40
CA LYS A 27 -9.07 4.31 8.56
C LYS A 27 -8.32 5.43 7.84
N ALA A 28 -8.21 5.33 6.53
CA ALA A 28 -7.58 6.38 5.74
C ALA A 28 -8.42 7.66 5.79
N ASN A 29 -7.75 8.81 5.76
CA ASN A 29 -8.43 10.10 5.74
C ASN A 29 -9.14 10.36 4.42
N GLY A 30 -8.67 9.75 3.35
CA GLY A 30 -9.23 9.90 2.02
C GLY A 30 -8.46 9.09 1.01
N ARG A 31 -8.79 9.27 -0.23
CA ARG A 31 -8.12 8.63 -1.35
C ARG A 31 -7.72 9.70 -2.36
N PHE A 32 -6.45 9.69 -2.73
CA PHE A 32 -5.98 10.49 -3.86
C PHE A 32 -6.16 9.67 -5.13
N GLY A 33 -7.11 10.09 -5.97
CA GLY A 33 -7.24 9.57 -7.32
C GLY A 33 -6.32 10.34 -8.28
N VAL A 34 -6.48 10.06 -9.56
CA VAL A 34 -5.66 10.71 -10.61
C VAL A 34 -5.79 12.23 -10.55
N ASP A 35 -7.02 12.75 -10.38
CA ASP A 35 -7.26 14.19 -10.35
C ASP A 35 -6.53 14.89 -9.19
N ALA A 36 -6.57 14.29 -8.01
CA ALA A 36 -5.88 14.84 -6.83
C ALA A 36 -4.36 14.81 -6.99
N LEU A 37 -3.83 13.73 -7.56
CA LEU A 37 -2.40 13.60 -7.84
C LEU A 37 -1.95 14.63 -8.87
N VAL A 38 -2.72 14.83 -9.93
CA VAL A 38 -2.43 15.83 -10.97
C VAL A 38 -2.44 17.23 -10.37
N GLU A 39 -3.43 17.54 -9.55
CA GLU A 39 -3.52 18.84 -8.88
C GLU A 39 -2.30 19.10 -8.00
N ALA A 40 -1.91 18.12 -7.19
CA ALA A 40 -0.76 18.24 -6.32
C ALA A 40 0.55 18.36 -7.10
N ALA A 41 0.72 17.57 -8.13
CA ALA A 41 1.94 17.58 -8.96
C ALA A 41 2.07 18.90 -9.76
N SER A 42 0.94 19.42 -10.24
CA SER A 42 0.94 20.64 -11.07
C SER A 42 1.39 21.89 -10.32
N LYS A 43 1.30 21.89 -9.00
CA LYS A 43 1.74 23.03 -8.17
C LYS A 43 3.25 23.24 -8.23
N ASN A 44 4.00 22.22 -8.58
CA ASN A 44 5.47 22.25 -8.58
C ASN A 44 6.07 22.31 -9.98
N THR A 45 5.26 22.57 -10.99
CA THR A 45 5.72 22.61 -12.37
C THR A 45 4.99 23.70 -13.15
N THR A 46 5.60 24.14 -14.25
CA THR A 46 4.99 25.07 -15.21
C THR A 46 4.13 24.34 -16.25
N MET A 47 4.12 23.02 -16.24
CA MET A 47 3.32 22.23 -17.16
C MET A 47 1.82 22.40 -16.89
N HIS A 48 1.02 22.37 -17.93
CA HIS A 48 -0.43 22.38 -17.80
C HIS A 48 -0.92 21.08 -17.14
N LYS A 49 -2.01 21.19 -16.38
CA LYS A 49 -2.62 20.02 -15.73
C LYS A 49 -2.94 18.91 -16.71
N ALA A 50 -3.38 19.25 -17.93
CA ALA A 50 -3.66 18.26 -18.97
C ALA A 50 -2.41 17.48 -19.37
N GLU A 51 -1.27 18.13 -19.45
CA GLU A 51 0.00 17.48 -19.78
C GLU A 51 0.48 16.58 -18.65
N VAL A 52 0.34 17.02 -17.41
CA VAL A 52 0.69 16.23 -16.22
C VAL A 52 -0.20 14.98 -16.15
N ARG A 53 -1.50 15.15 -16.40
CA ARG A 53 -2.44 14.04 -16.43
C ARG A 53 -2.09 13.02 -17.51
N MET A 54 -1.79 13.49 -18.71
CA MET A 54 -1.39 12.63 -19.82
C MET A 54 -0.13 11.83 -19.49
N ALA A 55 0.89 12.50 -18.95
CA ALA A 55 2.13 11.85 -18.55
C ALA A 55 1.89 10.77 -17.49
N LEU A 56 1.05 11.05 -16.50
CA LEU A 56 0.71 10.10 -15.45
C LEU A 56 -0.03 8.89 -16.01
N GLU A 57 -1.02 9.10 -16.85
CA GLU A 57 -1.78 8.02 -17.48
C GLU A 57 -0.90 7.14 -18.37
N LEU A 58 0.00 7.74 -19.13
CA LEU A 58 0.95 6.99 -19.94
C LEU A 58 1.90 6.16 -19.08
N ALA A 59 2.35 6.71 -17.95
CA ALA A 59 3.19 5.99 -17.01
C ALA A 59 2.46 4.80 -16.38
N ILE A 60 1.21 4.98 -16.02
CA ILE A 60 0.37 3.91 -15.45
C ILE A 60 0.19 2.79 -16.47
N ASP A 61 -0.10 3.12 -17.72
CA ASP A 61 -0.23 2.13 -18.79
C ASP A 61 1.07 1.37 -19.02
N ALA A 62 2.20 2.07 -19.00
CA ALA A 62 3.52 1.47 -19.14
C ALA A 62 3.84 0.51 -17.98
N ILE A 63 3.45 0.86 -16.76
CA ILE A 63 3.59 -0.01 -15.58
C ILE A 63 2.79 -1.31 -15.78
N ALA A 64 1.53 -1.17 -16.21
CA ALA A 64 0.68 -2.33 -16.46
C ALA A 64 1.26 -3.24 -17.53
N ASP A 65 1.76 -2.67 -18.62
CA ASP A 65 2.38 -3.43 -19.71
C ASP A 65 3.67 -4.14 -19.27
N ALA A 66 4.49 -3.49 -18.48
CA ALA A 66 5.72 -4.08 -17.94
C ALA A 66 5.41 -5.30 -17.05
N LEU A 67 4.43 -5.18 -16.18
CA LEU A 67 3.99 -6.27 -15.31
C LEU A 67 3.39 -7.43 -16.14
N LYS A 68 2.60 -7.10 -17.14
CA LYS A 68 2.00 -8.09 -18.04
C LYS A 68 3.06 -8.87 -18.80
N SER A 69 4.19 -8.25 -19.07
CA SER A 69 5.34 -8.90 -19.75
C SER A 69 6.24 -9.68 -18.79
N GLY A 70 5.90 -9.73 -17.51
CA GLY A 70 6.66 -10.48 -16.51
C GLY A 70 7.81 -9.72 -15.87
N ASN A 71 7.87 -8.41 -16.04
CA ASN A 71 8.92 -7.59 -15.44
C ASN A 71 8.44 -6.97 -14.11
N THR A 72 9.34 -6.86 -13.17
CA THR A 72 9.09 -6.05 -11.99
C THR A 72 9.25 -4.57 -12.34
N VAL A 73 8.57 -3.70 -11.60
CA VAL A 73 8.62 -2.25 -11.84
C VAL A 73 9.14 -1.56 -10.59
N LYS A 74 10.24 -0.84 -10.73
CA LYS A 74 10.80 -0.04 -9.64
C LYS A 74 10.47 1.42 -9.85
N LEU A 75 9.79 2.00 -8.89
CA LEU A 75 9.47 3.44 -8.84
C LEU A 75 10.36 4.08 -7.78
N PRO A 76 11.40 4.84 -8.18
CA PRO A 76 12.29 5.47 -7.21
C PRO A 76 11.52 6.36 -6.23
N GLY A 77 11.80 6.20 -4.95
CA GLY A 77 11.10 6.95 -3.90
C GLY A 77 9.74 6.39 -3.51
N VAL A 78 9.20 5.45 -4.24
CA VAL A 78 7.90 4.80 -3.94
C VAL A 78 8.10 3.35 -3.52
N GLY A 79 8.65 2.54 -4.38
CA GLY A 79 8.85 1.13 -4.11
C GLY A 79 8.93 0.30 -5.37
N THR A 80 8.91 -1.01 -5.20
CA THR A 80 8.96 -1.96 -6.30
C THR A 80 7.71 -2.80 -6.32
N ILE A 81 7.08 -2.90 -7.48
CA ILE A 81 5.93 -3.77 -7.72
C ILE A 81 6.47 -5.05 -8.35
N GLY A 82 6.17 -6.16 -7.74
CA GLY A 82 6.63 -7.46 -8.22
C GLY A 82 5.55 -8.51 -8.14
N PHE A 83 5.98 -9.74 -8.18
CA PHE A 83 5.08 -10.89 -8.20
C PHE A 83 5.20 -11.68 -6.91
N SER A 84 4.09 -12.25 -6.49
CA SER A 84 4.06 -13.22 -5.42
C SER A 84 3.45 -14.52 -5.97
N CYS A 85 3.79 -15.62 -5.33
CA CYS A 85 3.22 -16.91 -5.68
C CYS A 85 2.83 -17.61 -4.39
N ASN A 86 1.56 -18.02 -4.29
CA ASN A 86 1.15 -18.82 -3.16
C ASN A 86 1.58 -20.26 -3.42
N GLY A 87 2.39 -20.78 -2.55
CA GLY A 87 2.84 -22.16 -2.65
C GLY A 87 2.97 -22.78 -1.27
N ALA A 88 2.49 -24.01 -1.13
CA ALA A 88 2.75 -24.78 0.06
C ALA A 88 4.23 -25.21 0.08
N TRP A 89 4.81 -25.23 1.27
CA TRP A 89 6.15 -25.76 1.42
C TRP A 89 6.14 -27.26 1.15
N THR A 90 7.09 -27.75 0.38
CA THR A 90 7.29 -29.17 0.13
C THR A 90 8.72 -29.58 0.44
N LYS A 91 8.91 -30.81 0.84
CA LYS A 91 10.22 -31.31 1.21
C LYS A 91 11.14 -31.48 0.01
N THR A 92 10.58 -31.85 -1.14
CA THR A 92 11.34 -32.07 -2.38
C THR A 92 10.85 -31.16 -3.49
N ALA A 93 11.72 -30.89 -4.47
CA ALA A 93 11.39 -30.07 -5.60
C ALA A 93 10.31 -30.71 -6.50
N GLU A 94 10.32 -32.02 -6.60
CA GLU A 94 9.38 -32.76 -7.45
C GLU A 94 7.93 -32.67 -6.95
N GLU A 95 7.73 -32.44 -5.66
CA GLU A 95 6.40 -32.24 -5.08
C GLU A 95 5.79 -30.90 -5.45
N GLN A 96 6.60 -29.94 -5.93
CA GLN A 96 6.11 -28.67 -6.42
C GLN A 96 5.45 -28.85 -7.79
N THR A 97 4.19 -28.45 -7.88
CA THR A 97 3.45 -28.48 -9.14
C THR A 97 3.01 -27.09 -9.54
N ALA A 98 2.96 -26.83 -10.83
CA ALA A 98 2.55 -25.52 -11.33
C ALA A 98 1.03 -25.33 -11.41
N HIS A 99 0.26 -26.42 -11.32
CA HIS A 99 -1.17 -26.39 -11.64
C HIS A 99 -2.03 -25.61 -10.63
N ASP A 100 -1.62 -25.55 -9.36
CA ASP A 100 -2.41 -24.92 -8.31
C ASP A 100 -1.81 -23.61 -7.82
N ARG A 101 -0.89 -23.02 -8.61
CA ARG A 101 -0.20 -21.80 -8.23
C ARG A 101 -0.92 -20.58 -8.78
N LYS A 102 -1.21 -19.64 -7.90
CA LYS A 102 -1.76 -18.35 -8.27
C LYS A 102 -0.67 -17.29 -8.16
N ILE A 103 -0.54 -16.52 -9.22
CA ILE A 103 0.39 -15.40 -9.22
C ILE A 103 -0.36 -14.18 -8.72
N GLY A 104 0.16 -13.56 -7.68
CA GLY A 104 -0.36 -12.33 -7.12
C GLY A 104 0.62 -11.19 -7.32
N VAL A 105 0.25 -10.03 -6.80
CA VAL A 105 1.08 -8.83 -6.83
C VAL A 105 1.69 -8.60 -5.46
N ALA A 106 2.99 -8.32 -5.43
CA ALA A 106 3.68 -7.92 -4.22
C ALA A 106 4.20 -6.49 -4.38
N PHE A 107 4.07 -5.70 -3.33
CA PHE A 107 4.61 -4.35 -3.28
C PHE A 107 5.66 -4.26 -2.17
N TYR A 108 6.85 -3.81 -2.55
CA TYR A 108 7.96 -3.61 -1.62
C TYR A 108 8.22 -2.12 -1.50
N PRO A 109 7.80 -1.48 -0.40
CA PRO A 109 7.96 -0.03 -0.26
C PRO A 109 9.42 0.39 -0.19
N SER A 110 9.71 1.58 -0.74
CA SER A 110 11.04 2.16 -0.63
C SER A 110 11.30 2.65 0.80
N LYS A 111 12.56 2.86 1.12
CA LYS A 111 12.96 3.42 2.40
C LYS A 111 12.30 4.79 2.64
N ASP A 112 12.22 5.62 1.61
CA ASP A 112 11.62 6.95 1.71
C ASP A 112 10.15 6.88 2.10
N VAL A 113 9.40 5.95 1.52
CA VAL A 113 7.99 5.73 1.87
C VAL A 113 7.85 5.22 3.30
N LEU A 114 8.71 4.28 3.71
CA LEU A 114 8.69 3.76 5.07
C LEU A 114 8.95 4.85 6.10
N VAL A 115 9.93 5.71 5.83
CA VAL A 115 10.25 6.85 6.71
C VAL A 115 9.08 7.83 6.78
N ALA A 116 8.47 8.15 5.63
CA ALA A 116 7.33 9.07 5.59
C ALA A 116 6.13 8.53 6.37
N VAL A 117 5.81 7.25 6.21
CA VAL A 117 4.69 6.61 6.93
C VAL A 117 4.95 6.54 8.43
N ALA A 118 6.20 6.33 8.85
CA ALA A 118 6.57 6.30 10.26
C ALA A 118 6.32 7.63 10.97
N GLN A 119 6.26 8.74 10.23
CA GLN A 119 5.99 10.07 10.78
C GLN A 119 4.50 10.41 10.90
N VAL A 120 3.63 9.54 10.46
CA VAL A 120 2.19 9.78 10.50
C VAL A 120 1.70 9.72 11.96
N LYS A 121 0.97 10.74 12.36
CA LYS A 121 0.32 10.77 13.69
C LYS A 121 -0.93 9.92 13.66
N THR A 122 -1.19 9.22 14.76
CA THR A 122 -2.36 8.35 14.88
C THR A 122 -3.22 8.75 16.06
N MET A 123 -4.52 8.51 15.95
CA MET A 123 -5.48 8.67 17.05
C MET A 123 -6.57 7.62 16.94
N TRP A 124 -7.19 7.26 18.04
CA TRP A 124 -8.36 6.39 18.03
C TRP A 124 -9.58 7.13 17.50
N GLU A 125 -10.40 6.44 16.73
CA GLU A 125 -11.66 6.99 16.24
C GLU A 125 -12.56 7.32 17.45
N GLY A 126 -13.09 8.55 17.48
CA GLY A 126 -13.95 9.03 18.54
C GLY A 126 -13.23 9.60 19.76
N GLU A 127 -11.92 9.56 19.82
CA GLU A 127 -11.14 10.17 20.89
C GLU A 127 -10.52 11.47 20.40
N GLU A 128 -10.60 12.51 21.24
CA GLU A 128 -9.95 13.78 20.94
C GLU A 128 -8.47 13.68 21.26
N LEU A 129 -7.65 13.97 20.27
CA LEU A 129 -6.25 14.33 20.41
C LEU A 129 -5.38 13.42 21.31
N HIS A 130 -5.25 12.16 20.92
CA HIS A 130 -4.09 11.40 21.36
C HIS A 130 -3.03 11.50 20.28
N VAL A 131 -2.03 12.35 20.55
CA VAL A 131 -0.82 12.36 19.76
C VAL A 131 -0.14 11.02 19.94
N ASN A 132 0.41 10.52 18.84
CA ASN A 132 1.16 9.28 18.79
C ASN A 132 2.13 9.16 19.97
N GLU A 133 1.68 8.50 21.02
CA GLU A 133 2.59 8.09 22.07
C GLU A 133 3.31 6.83 21.59
N THR A 134 4.63 6.86 21.68
CA THR A 134 5.40 5.63 21.54
C THR A 134 4.81 4.59 22.49
N PRO A 135 4.54 3.36 22.02
CA PRO A 135 3.98 2.35 22.91
C PRO A 135 4.90 2.18 24.11
N LYS A 136 4.32 2.43 25.26
CA LYS A 136 5.00 2.11 26.51
C LYS A 136 5.06 0.60 26.63
N THR A 137 6.22 0.08 26.46
CA THR A 137 6.46 -1.33 26.79
C THR A 137 6.41 -1.52 28.29
#